data_d48cd0f24f7b148451fc7865a8a85222
#
_entry.id   d48cd0f24f7b148451fc7865a8a85222
#
_cell.length_a   1.000
_cell.length_b   1.000
_cell.length_c   1.000
_cell.angle_alpha   90.00
_cell.angle_beta   90.00
_cell.angle_gamma   90.00
#
_symmetry.space_group_name_H-M   'P 1'
#
loop_
_entity.id
_entity.type
_entity.pdbx_description
1 polymer ?
#
loop_
_entity_poly.entity_id
_entity_poly.type
_entity_poly.pdbx_seq_one_letter_code
_entity_poly.pdbx_strand_id
1 'polypeptide(L)'
;MKLYLDTSVAKKAKVDLIDGKKIIDSVISDSPLKSIAKILKKNKLKLNDIEEFDYNHGPGSFTGLRVGAAVINTLNWTMNKNAKSKDIKYQDR
;
A
#
# COMPACT_ATOMS: atom_id res chain seq x y z
N MET A 1 3.86 2.97 -11.97
CA MET A 1 4.41 3.16 -10.63
C MET A 1 3.68 2.29 -9.62
N LYS A 2 4.36 1.98 -8.55
CA LYS A 2 3.86 1.09 -7.51
C LYS A 2 3.87 1.80 -6.17
N LEU A 3 2.86 1.59 -5.35
CA LEU A 3 2.84 2.03 -3.96
C LEU A 3 3.05 0.81 -3.07
N TYR A 4 3.98 0.94 -2.15
CA TYR A 4 4.29 -0.12 -1.17
C TYR A 4 4.06 0.42 0.23
N LEU A 5 3.12 -0.19 0.94
CA LEU A 5 2.73 0.24 2.27
C LEU A 5 3.35 -0.66 3.34
N ASP A 6 4.02 -0.06 4.30
CA ASP A 6 4.62 -0.78 5.41
C ASP A 6 4.02 -0.29 6.72
N THR A 7 3.23 -1.15 7.36
CA THR A 7 2.64 -0.88 8.67
C THR A 7 3.17 -1.86 9.71
N SER A 8 4.36 -2.39 9.49
CA SER A 8 4.96 -3.37 10.39
C SER A 8 5.33 -2.78 11.75
N VAL A 9 5.53 -1.48 11.82
CA VAL A 9 5.80 -0.79 13.08
C VAL A 9 4.52 -0.16 13.58
N ALA A 10 4.15 -0.45 14.83
CA ALA A 10 2.90 0.06 15.40
C ALA A 10 2.83 1.58 15.32
N LYS A 11 1.65 2.09 14.98
CA LYS A 11 1.35 3.52 14.91
C LYS A 11 2.16 4.28 13.86
N LYS A 12 2.77 3.56 12.92
CA LYS A 12 3.51 4.19 11.82
C LYS A 12 3.10 3.54 10.51
N ALA A 13 2.89 4.38 9.51
CA ALA A 13 2.56 3.92 8.17
C ALA A 13 3.53 4.57 7.20
N LYS A 14 4.40 3.76 6.65
CA LYS A 14 5.36 4.21 5.65
C LYS A 14 4.89 3.79 4.28
N VAL A 15 4.91 4.71 3.35
CA VAL A 15 4.56 4.41 1.97
C VAL A 15 5.74 4.78 1.08
N ASP A 16 6.12 3.88 0.21
CA ASP A 16 7.14 4.12 -0.80
C ASP A 16 6.48 4.21 -2.16
N LEU A 17 6.91 5.19 -2.94
CA LEU A 17 6.52 5.29 -4.34
C LEU A 17 7.67 4.72 -5.16
N ILE A 18 7.39 3.69 -5.93
CA ILE A 18 8.41 2.93 -6.62
C ILE A 18 8.18 2.98 -8.13
N ASP A 19 9.23 3.27 -8.87
CA ASP A 19 9.22 3.22 -10.33
C ASP A 19 10.21 2.15 -10.77
N GLY A 20 9.67 1.03 -11.26
CA GLY A 20 10.51 -0.11 -11.60
C GLY A 20 11.15 -0.68 -10.36
N LYS A 21 12.45 -0.53 -10.23
CA LYS A 21 13.20 -1.02 -9.06
C LYS A 21 13.68 0.11 -8.17
N LYS A 22 13.25 1.34 -8.45
CA LYS A 22 13.78 2.51 -7.78
C LYS A 22 12.72 3.16 -6.91
N ILE A 23 13.07 3.43 -5.66
CA ILE A 23 12.20 4.18 -4.76
C ILE A 23 12.37 5.66 -5.08
N ILE A 24 11.28 6.29 -5.52
CA ILE A 24 11.30 7.70 -5.90
C ILE A 24 11.05 8.59 -4.68
N ASP A 25 10.19 8.15 -3.79
CA ASP A 25 9.78 8.97 -2.64
C ASP A 25 9.25 8.07 -1.55
N SER A 26 9.27 8.57 -0.31
CA SER A 26 8.74 7.85 0.85
C SER A 26 8.07 8.85 1.78
N VAL A 27 6.97 8.44 2.40
CA VAL A 27 6.25 9.25 3.38
C VAL A 27 5.91 8.38 4.57
N ILE A 28 6.11 8.93 5.78
CA ILE A 28 5.74 8.25 7.02
C ILE A 28 4.74 9.14 7.76
N SER A 29 3.68 8.52 8.25
CA SER A 29 2.71 9.21 9.11
C SER A 29 2.11 8.21 10.08
N ASP A 30 1.12 8.65 10.85
CA ASP A 30 0.43 7.79 11.81
C ASP A 30 -0.74 7.03 11.19
N SER A 31 -1.00 7.23 9.92
CA SER A 31 -2.14 6.61 9.25
C SER A 31 -1.80 6.23 7.82
N PRO A 32 -2.14 5.00 7.39
CA PRO A 32 -1.92 4.58 6.02
C PRO A 32 -2.57 5.52 5.00
N LEU A 33 -3.80 5.94 5.27
CA LEU A 33 -4.51 6.81 4.34
C LEU A 33 -3.85 8.18 4.23
N LYS A 34 -3.37 8.71 5.34
CA LYS A 34 -2.63 9.97 5.32
C LYS A 34 -1.34 9.86 4.53
N SER A 35 -0.60 8.77 4.73
CA SER A 35 0.65 8.57 4.02
C SER A 35 0.43 8.45 2.53
N ILE A 36 -0.58 7.70 2.13
CA ILE A 36 -0.92 7.52 0.72
C ILE A 36 -1.34 8.85 0.11
N ALA A 37 -2.23 9.58 0.78
CA ALA A 37 -2.68 10.88 0.28
C ALA A 37 -1.52 11.85 0.14
N LYS A 38 -0.64 11.88 1.12
CA LYS A 38 0.52 12.77 1.10
C LYS A 38 1.46 12.48 -0.06
N ILE A 39 1.80 11.20 -0.26
CA ILE A 39 2.77 10.86 -1.29
C ILE A 39 2.21 11.11 -2.69
N LEU A 40 0.92 10.87 -2.87
CA LEU A 40 0.27 11.15 -4.15
C LEU A 40 0.23 12.64 -4.44
N LYS A 41 -0.20 13.42 -3.47
CA LYS A 41 -0.28 14.87 -3.63
C LYS A 41 1.11 15.47 -3.89
N LYS A 42 2.09 15.03 -3.15
CA LYS A 42 3.46 15.51 -3.26
C LYS A 42 4.04 15.27 -4.66
N ASN A 43 3.66 14.16 -5.27
CA ASN A 43 4.14 13.77 -6.59
C ASN A 43 3.15 14.08 -7.70
N LYS A 44 2.08 14.80 -7.39
CA LYS A 44 1.04 15.20 -8.36
C LYS A 44 0.44 14.00 -9.08
N LEU A 45 0.18 12.95 -8.32
CA LEU A 45 -0.40 11.71 -8.85
C LEU A 45 -1.78 11.47 -8.27
N LYS A 46 -2.56 10.69 -8.98
CA LYS A 46 -3.85 10.19 -8.51
C LYS A 46 -3.76 8.70 -8.32
N LEU A 47 -4.72 8.12 -7.59
CA LEU A 47 -4.74 6.68 -7.39
C LEU A 47 -4.73 5.92 -8.71
N ASN A 48 -5.43 6.44 -9.72
CA ASN A 48 -5.47 5.80 -11.04
C ASN A 48 -4.12 5.76 -11.74
N ASP A 49 -3.19 6.61 -11.33
CA ASP A 49 -1.86 6.62 -11.93
C ASP A 49 -0.97 5.52 -11.38
N ILE A 50 -1.42 4.83 -10.33
CA ILE A 50 -0.66 3.76 -9.71
C ILE A 50 -1.09 2.43 -10.31
N GLU A 51 -0.14 1.70 -10.82
CA GLU A 51 -0.40 0.43 -11.48
C GLU A 51 -0.54 -0.73 -10.51
N GLU A 52 0.16 -0.64 -9.39
CA GLU A 52 0.20 -1.72 -8.42
C GLU A 52 0.23 -1.19 -7.00
N PHE A 53 -0.55 -1.81 -6.11
CA PHE A 53 -0.53 -1.54 -4.68
C PHE A 53 -0.07 -2.81 -3.97
N ASP A 54 0.91 -2.68 -3.10
CA ASP A 54 1.44 -3.80 -2.35
C ASP A 54 1.69 -3.38 -0.91
N TYR A 55 1.98 -4.34 -0.04
CA TYR A 55 2.18 -4.06 1.37
C TYR A 55 3.18 -5.05 1.96
N ASN A 56 3.75 -4.68 3.11
CA ASN A 56 4.67 -5.55 3.83
C ASN A 56 3.89 -6.67 4.51
N HIS A 57 4.24 -7.91 4.21
CA HIS A 57 3.58 -9.10 4.75
C HIS A 57 4.18 -9.57 6.07
N GLY A 58 5.22 -8.92 6.54
CA GLY A 58 5.91 -9.26 7.78
C GLY A 58 7.39 -9.49 7.53
N PRO A 59 8.15 -9.66 8.60
CA PRO A 59 7.72 -9.70 10.00
C PRO A 59 7.40 -8.30 10.54
N GLY A 60 6.67 -8.24 11.66
CA GLY A 60 6.33 -6.99 12.29
C GLY A 60 5.13 -7.12 13.21
N SER A 61 4.59 -5.98 13.65
CA SER A 61 3.41 -5.95 14.48
C SER A 61 2.25 -6.66 13.79
N PHE A 62 1.67 -7.65 14.45
CA PHE A 62 0.56 -8.40 13.89
C PHE A 62 -0.62 -7.49 13.53
N THR A 63 -0.99 -6.62 14.46
CA THR A 63 -2.08 -5.68 14.24
C THR A 63 -1.75 -4.73 13.09
N GLY A 64 -0.53 -4.20 13.07
CA GLY A 64 -0.11 -3.29 12.01
C GLY A 64 -0.14 -3.95 10.65
N LEU A 65 0.36 -5.17 10.54
CA LEU A 65 0.36 -5.88 9.27
C LEU A 65 -1.06 -6.10 8.75
N ARG A 66 -1.99 -6.39 9.64
CA ARG A 66 -3.39 -6.57 9.24
C ARG A 66 -3.99 -5.27 8.74
N VAL A 67 -3.66 -4.16 9.36
CA VAL A 67 -4.12 -2.85 8.89
C VAL A 67 -3.61 -2.57 7.47
N GLY A 68 -2.34 -2.81 7.23
CA GLY A 68 -1.77 -2.61 5.91
C GLY A 68 -2.44 -3.48 4.86
N ALA A 69 -2.65 -4.75 5.19
CA ALA A 69 -3.31 -5.67 4.29
C ALA A 69 -4.73 -5.20 3.94
N ALA A 70 -5.48 -4.78 4.96
CA ALA A 70 -6.85 -4.32 4.75
C ALA A 70 -6.89 -3.11 3.82
N VAL A 71 -6.02 -2.14 4.05
CA VAL A 71 -5.98 -0.93 3.24
C VAL A 71 -5.64 -1.24 1.79
N ILE A 72 -4.57 -1.99 1.58
CA ILE A 72 -4.13 -2.28 0.22
C ILE A 72 -5.11 -3.17 -0.52
N ASN A 73 -5.70 -4.15 0.15
CA ASN A 73 -6.69 -5.00 -0.48
C ASN A 73 -7.93 -4.21 -0.88
N THR A 74 -8.33 -3.25 -0.05
CA THR A 74 -9.45 -2.39 -0.39
C THR A 74 -9.12 -1.53 -1.61
N LEU A 75 -7.92 -0.99 -1.68
CA LEU A 75 -7.50 -0.19 -2.82
C LEU A 75 -7.47 -1.03 -4.10
N ASN A 76 -6.90 -2.22 -4.01
CA ASN A 76 -6.85 -3.11 -5.17
C ASN A 76 -8.24 -3.47 -5.66
N TRP A 77 -9.14 -3.76 -4.74
CA TRP A 77 -10.53 -4.07 -5.07
C TRP A 77 -11.20 -2.87 -5.73
N THR A 78 -11.12 -1.69 -5.08
CA THR A 78 -11.80 -0.48 -5.54
C THR A 78 -11.29 -0.02 -6.90
N MET A 79 -9.98 -0.09 -7.09
CA MET A 79 -9.34 0.37 -8.33
C MET A 79 -9.20 -0.74 -9.36
N ASN A 80 -9.64 -1.94 -9.01
CA ASN A 80 -9.55 -3.12 -9.89
C ASN A 80 -8.10 -3.43 -10.29
N LYS A 81 -7.17 -3.20 -9.35
CA LYS A 81 -5.75 -3.48 -9.56
C LYS A 81 -5.41 -4.83 -8.96
N ASN A 82 -4.63 -5.63 -9.67
CA ASN A 82 -4.20 -6.95 -9.19
C ASN A 82 -5.35 -7.83 -8.72
N ALA A 83 -6.55 -7.56 -9.16
CA ALA A 83 -7.73 -8.22 -8.65
C ALA A 83 -7.65 -9.74 -8.81
N LYS A 84 -7.25 -10.18 -9.96
CA LYS A 84 -7.23 -11.62 -10.24
C LYS A 84 -6.32 -12.40 -9.32
N SER A 85 -5.13 -11.90 -9.05
CA SER A 85 -4.21 -12.63 -8.17
C SER A 85 -4.66 -12.57 -6.73
N LYS A 86 -5.19 -11.44 -6.32
CA LYS A 86 -5.68 -11.29 -4.94
C LYS A 86 -6.90 -12.13 -4.69
N ASP A 87 -7.81 -12.13 -5.61
CA ASP A 87 -9.05 -12.88 -5.46
C ASP A 87 -8.77 -14.36 -5.27
N ILE A 88 -7.88 -14.89 -6.04
CA ILE A 88 -7.53 -16.30 -5.92
C ILE A 88 -7.05 -16.62 -4.51
N LYS A 89 -6.19 -15.78 -3.98
CA LYS A 89 -5.63 -16.03 -2.66
C LYS A 89 -6.65 -15.97 -1.55
N TYR A 90 -7.55 -15.02 -1.63
CA TYR A 90 -8.51 -14.86 -0.56
C TYR A 90 -9.64 -15.84 -0.63
N GLN A 91 -9.92 -16.32 -1.80
CA GLN A 91 -10.96 -17.32 -1.94
C GLN A 91 -10.54 -18.65 -1.36
N ASP A 92 -9.28 -18.85 -1.19
CA ASP A 92 -8.76 -20.11 -0.62
C ASP A 92 -9.06 -20.30 0.85
N ARG A 93 -9.54 -19.30 1.51
CA ARG A 93 -9.85 -19.44 2.95
C ARG A 93 -10.92 -20.45 3.23
#